data_c3b873a594812eb78ef453d66880299e
#
_entry.id   c3b873a594812eb78ef453d66880299e
#
_cell.length_a   1.000
_cell.length_b   1.000
_cell.length_c   1.000
_cell.angle_alpha   90.00
_cell.angle_beta   90.00
_cell.angle_gamma   90.00
#
_symmetry.space_group_name_H-M   'P 1'
#
loop_
_entity.id
_entity.type
_entity.pdbx_description
1 polymer ?
#
loop_
_entity_poly.entity_id
_entity_poly.type
_entity_poly.pdbx_seq_one_letter_code
_entity_poly.pdbx_strand_id
1 'polypeptide(L)'
;MLTPARINADSKYRYYDNNNIARILQIQKFQQMGFSPEDIISYYEGGGKADELLAALEQRLSVLQQQVAEMRMRSHDVPDMSLSMITVPETVCCVRRYQGALIQDKYHASYDFFHECVEKGIALAPEPFFLIDECTDYLEGALSSTPYDSYVCMPVLPEQAPEDAVTFPACTALSLLVYGSYGNLNEAYLYLGEQVRERSLTPAGYIRLIALVAPYVGKEIDPDRYCSQLVLPVVDDIKEI
;
A
#
# COMPACT_ATOMS: atom_id res chain seq x y z
N MET A 1 13.54 25.64 15.07
CA MET A 1 14.55 24.62 14.68
C MET A 1 15.99 25.01 14.99
N LEU A 2 16.53 26.13 14.52
CA LEU A 2 17.86 26.65 14.87
C LEU A 2 17.75 27.92 15.67
N THR A 3 18.34 27.93 16.87
CA THR A 3 18.41 29.12 17.73
C THR A 3 19.86 29.61 17.72
N PRO A 4 20.13 30.86 17.33
CA PRO A 4 21.49 31.38 17.37
C PRO A 4 22.04 31.36 18.81
N ALA A 5 23.30 31.00 18.96
CA ALA A 5 23.99 30.99 20.27
C ALA A 5 24.12 32.40 20.84
N ARG A 6 24.21 33.40 19.97
CA ARG A 6 24.30 34.83 20.35
C ARG A 6 23.77 35.71 19.22
N ILE A 7 23.08 36.80 19.59
CA ILE A 7 22.69 37.87 18.67
C ILE A 7 23.41 39.14 19.15
N ASN A 8 24.12 39.81 18.26
CA ASN A 8 24.73 41.11 18.58
C ASN A 8 23.65 42.15 18.68
N ALA A 9 23.63 42.90 19.79
CA ALA A 9 22.57 43.86 20.08
C ALA A 9 22.52 45.04 19.09
N ASP A 10 23.69 45.48 18.60
CA ASP A 10 23.81 46.67 17.74
C ASP A 10 23.65 46.32 16.25
N SER A 11 24.38 45.31 15.78
CA SER A 11 24.40 44.92 14.37
C SER A 11 23.35 43.91 13.97
N LYS A 12 22.61 43.32 14.93
CA LYS A 12 21.64 42.23 14.76
C LYS A 12 22.22 40.97 14.11
N TYR A 13 23.56 40.86 13.98
CA TYR A 13 24.21 39.66 13.47
C TYR A 13 23.97 38.48 14.41
N ARG A 14 23.69 37.31 13.80
CA ARG A 14 23.45 36.03 14.47
C ARG A 14 24.73 35.20 14.44
N TYR A 15 25.16 34.75 15.61
CA TYR A 15 26.32 33.87 15.75
C TYR A 15 25.86 32.45 16.10
N TYR A 16 26.44 31.49 15.44
CA TYR A 16 26.13 30.08 15.59
C TYR A 16 27.37 29.34 16.12
N ASP A 17 27.18 28.46 17.06
CA ASP A 17 28.24 27.64 17.68
C ASP A 17 28.34 26.25 17.00
N ASN A 18 29.27 25.44 17.54
CA ASN A 18 29.51 24.08 17.04
C ASN A 18 28.26 23.17 17.14
N ASN A 19 27.41 23.38 18.16
CA ASN A 19 26.17 22.62 18.32
C ASN A 19 25.17 22.97 17.21
N ASN A 20 25.11 24.24 16.83
CA ASN A 20 24.29 24.68 15.69
C ASN A 20 24.80 24.08 14.38
N ILE A 21 26.15 24.00 14.21
CA ILE A 21 26.76 23.39 13.02
C ILE A 21 26.39 21.89 12.96
N ALA A 22 26.58 21.17 14.07
CA ALA A 22 26.22 19.75 14.15
C ALA A 22 24.73 19.52 13.82
N ARG A 23 23.86 20.40 14.33
CA ARG A 23 22.42 20.34 14.05
C ARG A 23 22.08 20.61 12.59
N ILE A 24 22.77 21.56 11.93
CA ILE A 24 22.61 21.82 10.50
C ILE A 24 23.01 20.60 9.67
N LEU A 25 24.16 19.98 9.98
CA LEU A 25 24.61 18.78 9.29
C LEU A 25 23.63 17.62 9.45
N GLN A 26 23.05 17.45 10.64
CA GLN A 26 22.04 16.44 10.90
C GLN A 26 20.75 16.72 10.11
N ILE A 27 20.30 17.97 10.06
CA ILE A 27 19.13 18.39 9.24
C ILE A 27 19.38 18.10 7.76
N GLN A 28 20.55 18.47 7.24
CA GLN A 28 20.92 18.17 5.85
C GLN A 28 20.92 16.67 5.56
N LYS A 29 21.42 15.86 6.50
CA LYS A 29 21.39 14.40 6.37
C LYS A 29 19.95 13.87 6.31
N PHE A 30 19.06 14.35 7.16
CA PHE A 30 17.65 13.99 7.12
C PHE A 30 16.97 14.40 5.80
N GLN A 31 17.27 15.62 5.32
CA GLN A 31 16.78 16.07 4.01
C GLN A 31 17.30 15.22 2.86
N GLN A 32 18.57 14.77 2.90
CA GLN A 32 19.12 13.82 1.91
C GLN A 32 18.45 12.45 1.97
N MET A 33 18.02 12.02 3.16
CA MET A 33 17.18 10.82 3.34
C MET A 33 15.74 11.07 2.88
N GLY A 34 15.39 12.33 2.53
CA GLY A 34 14.11 12.75 1.97
C GLY A 34 13.02 13.03 3.00
N PHE A 35 13.38 13.29 4.25
CA PHE A 35 12.42 13.78 5.23
C PHE A 35 11.98 15.21 4.91
N SER A 36 10.69 15.48 5.11
CA SER A 36 10.16 16.83 4.99
C SER A 36 10.66 17.73 6.13
N PRO A 37 10.62 19.05 5.98
CA PRO A 37 10.92 19.97 7.08
C PRO A 37 10.04 19.71 8.31
N GLU A 38 8.79 19.33 8.10
CA GLU A 38 7.79 19.02 9.12
C GLU A 38 8.20 17.78 9.93
N ASP A 39 8.61 16.70 9.26
CA ASP A 39 9.12 15.48 9.92
C ASP A 39 10.33 15.78 10.79
N ILE A 40 11.26 16.61 10.28
CA ILE A 40 12.46 17.00 11.00
C ILE A 40 12.14 17.87 12.23
N ILE A 41 11.15 18.76 12.12
CA ILE A 41 10.67 19.57 13.26
C ILE A 41 10.06 18.67 14.32
N SER A 42 9.15 17.78 13.93
CA SER A 42 8.49 16.81 14.82
C SER A 42 9.51 15.95 15.57
N TYR A 43 10.52 15.44 14.87
CA TYR A 43 11.62 14.70 15.50
C TYR A 43 12.32 15.49 16.62
N TYR A 44 12.64 16.76 16.37
CA TYR A 44 13.32 17.58 17.39
C TYR A 44 12.38 17.99 18.53
N GLU A 45 11.11 18.19 18.29
CA GLU A 45 10.11 18.52 19.29
C GLU A 45 9.73 17.29 20.12
N GLY A 46 9.71 16.11 19.52
CA GLY A 46 9.48 14.81 20.17
C GLY A 46 10.66 14.28 21.00
N GLY A 47 11.74 15.05 21.15
CA GLY A 47 12.91 14.69 21.95
C GLY A 47 13.90 13.78 21.22
N GLY A 48 13.85 13.71 19.88
CA GLY A 48 14.86 13.00 19.09
C GLY A 48 14.71 11.47 19.08
N LYS A 49 13.50 10.96 19.22
CA LYS A 49 13.22 9.52 19.17
C LYS A 49 13.41 9.01 17.75
N ALA A 50 14.30 8.05 17.59
CA ALA A 50 14.62 7.45 16.29
C ALA A 50 13.45 6.62 15.72
N ASP A 51 12.57 6.12 16.57
CA ASP A 51 11.48 5.21 16.20
C ASP A 51 10.49 5.85 15.22
N GLU A 52 10.16 7.14 15.41
CA GLU A 52 9.26 7.88 14.51
C GLU A 52 9.87 8.07 13.12
N LEU A 53 11.18 8.38 13.07
CA LEU A 53 11.89 8.49 11.79
C LEU A 53 12.09 7.13 11.11
N LEU A 54 12.28 6.06 11.89
CA LEU A 54 12.37 4.70 11.37
C LEU A 54 11.05 4.30 10.70
N ALA A 55 9.92 4.49 11.38
CA ALA A 55 8.61 4.21 10.83
C ALA A 55 8.34 4.99 9.52
N ALA A 56 8.70 6.28 9.47
CA ALA A 56 8.57 7.09 8.26
C ALA A 56 9.46 6.59 7.11
N LEU A 57 10.69 6.10 7.41
CA LEU A 57 11.58 5.49 6.41
C LEU A 57 11.04 4.16 5.89
N GLU A 58 10.49 3.33 6.76
CA GLU A 58 9.89 2.04 6.39
C GLU A 58 8.68 2.25 5.49
N GLN A 59 7.81 3.19 5.83
CA GLN A 59 6.68 3.58 4.98
C GLN A 59 7.16 4.07 3.61
N ARG A 60 8.19 4.91 3.56
CA ARG A 60 8.75 5.42 2.32
C ARG A 60 9.42 4.33 1.49
N LEU A 61 10.10 3.38 2.14
CA LEU A 61 10.67 2.22 1.47
C LEU A 61 9.60 1.41 0.75
N SER A 62 8.46 1.17 1.41
CA SER A 62 7.32 0.49 0.81
C SER A 62 6.81 1.22 -0.44
N VAL A 63 6.62 2.55 -0.36
CA VAL A 63 6.19 3.36 -1.50
C VAL A 63 7.22 3.33 -2.65
N LEU A 64 8.52 3.42 -2.33
CA LEU A 64 9.57 3.35 -3.36
C LEU A 64 9.64 1.97 -4.01
N GLN A 65 9.46 0.91 -3.25
CA GLN A 65 9.40 -0.46 -3.79
C GLN A 65 8.24 -0.59 -4.78
N GLN A 66 7.07 -0.06 -4.44
CA GLN A 66 5.93 -0.01 -5.34
C GLN A 66 6.24 0.78 -6.61
N GLN A 67 6.81 1.98 -6.50
CA GLN A 67 7.19 2.81 -7.65
C GLN A 67 8.23 2.13 -8.55
N VAL A 68 9.20 1.45 -7.95
CA VAL A 68 10.20 0.65 -8.70
C VAL A 68 9.52 -0.49 -9.44
N ALA A 69 8.58 -1.20 -8.81
CA ALA A 69 7.79 -2.22 -9.47
C ALA A 69 7.03 -1.64 -10.67
N GLU A 70 6.32 -0.52 -10.49
CA GLU A 70 5.61 0.18 -11.58
C GLU A 70 6.55 0.61 -12.72
N MET A 71 7.77 1.09 -12.40
CA MET A 71 8.76 1.45 -13.44
C MET A 71 9.30 0.23 -14.18
N ARG A 72 9.57 -0.87 -13.49
CA ARG A 72 9.99 -2.12 -14.11
C ARG A 72 8.94 -2.66 -15.08
N MET A 73 7.64 -2.53 -14.74
CA MET A 73 6.53 -2.87 -15.64
C MET A 73 6.58 -2.14 -16.97
N ARG A 74 7.03 -0.88 -16.96
CA ARG A 74 7.15 -0.06 -18.18
C ARG A 74 8.35 -0.45 -19.05
N SER A 75 9.34 -1.16 -18.50
CA SER A 75 10.60 -1.49 -19.17
C SER A 75 10.64 -2.86 -19.86
N HIS A 76 9.57 -3.65 -19.79
CA HIS A 76 9.49 -5.01 -20.39
C HIS A 76 10.47 -6.07 -19.84
N ASP A 77 11.25 -5.73 -18.80
CA ASP A 77 12.29 -6.59 -18.19
C ASP A 77 11.81 -7.23 -16.86
N VAL A 78 10.54 -7.58 -16.76
CA VAL A 78 9.96 -8.02 -15.49
C VAL A 78 9.59 -9.48 -15.55
N PRO A 79 9.89 -10.28 -14.51
CA PRO A 79 9.39 -11.64 -14.38
C PRO A 79 7.85 -11.63 -14.37
N ASP A 80 7.23 -12.64 -14.95
CA ASP A 80 5.77 -12.78 -15.04
C ASP A 80 5.07 -12.74 -13.67
N MET A 81 5.78 -13.13 -12.61
CA MET A 81 5.31 -13.08 -11.22
C MET A 81 6.43 -12.69 -10.26
N SER A 82 6.12 -11.88 -9.24
CA SER A 82 7.06 -11.50 -8.18
C SER A 82 6.44 -11.60 -6.81
N LEU A 83 7.02 -12.43 -5.94
CA LEU A 83 6.53 -12.73 -4.60
C LEU A 83 7.36 -12.01 -3.53
N SER A 84 6.70 -11.41 -2.54
CA SER A 84 7.35 -10.74 -1.41
C SER A 84 6.49 -10.77 -0.15
N MET A 85 7.12 -10.66 1.01
CA MET A 85 6.42 -10.33 2.26
C MET A 85 6.36 -8.82 2.40
N ILE A 86 5.19 -8.29 2.73
CA ILE A 86 4.97 -6.85 2.93
C ILE A 86 4.23 -6.58 4.23
N THR A 87 4.38 -5.38 4.75
CA THR A 87 3.51 -4.84 5.79
C THR A 87 2.44 -3.99 5.13
N VAL A 88 1.17 -4.31 5.39
CA VAL A 88 0.03 -3.52 4.93
C VAL A 88 -0.41 -2.63 6.08
N PRO A 89 -0.47 -1.31 5.90
CA PRO A 89 -0.95 -0.41 6.94
C PRO A 89 -2.44 -0.60 7.20
N GLU A 90 -2.90 -0.11 8.35
CA GLU A 90 -4.33 0.01 8.62
C GLU A 90 -4.97 0.88 7.53
N THR A 91 -6.11 0.43 7.03
CA THR A 91 -6.80 1.09 5.91
C THR A 91 -8.29 1.17 6.22
N VAL A 92 -8.84 2.37 6.17
CA VAL A 92 -10.29 2.61 6.31
C VAL A 92 -10.90 2.67 4.92
N CYS A 93 -11.96 1.90 4.68
CA CYS A 93 -12.59 1.80 3.37
C CYS A 93 -14.10 1.96 3.42
N CYS A 94 -14.66 2.64 2.44
CA CYS A 94 -16.03 2.36 2.04
C CYS A 94 -16.09 1.02 1.32
N VAL A 95 -17.07 0.20 1.65
CA VAL A 95 -17.18 -1.18 1.13
C VAL A 95 -18.52 -1.36 0.45
N ARG A 96 -18.50 -1.95 -0.74
CA ARG A 96 -19.71 -2.26 -1.51
C ARG A 96 -19.69 -3.71 -1.96
N ARG A 97 -20.73 -4.44 -1.60
CA ARG A 97 -20.99 -5.78 -2.14
C ARG A 97 -21.42 -5.70 -3.60
N TYR A 98 -20.92 -6.60 -4.41
CA TYR A 98 -21.36 -6.77 -5.80
C TYR A 98 -21.54 -8.26 -6.10
N GLN A 99 -22.24 -8.55 -7.20
CA GLN A 99 -22.40 -9.89 -7.74
C GLN A 99 -21.90 -9.90 -9.19
N GLY A 100 -21.17 -10.93 -9.54
CA GLY A 100 -20.67 -11.13 -10.88
C GLY A 100 -19.41 -12.01 -10.85
N ALA A 101 -19.40 -13.03 -11.67
CA ALA A 101 -18.29 -13.98 -11.76
C ALA A 101 -17.20 -13.52 -12.74
N LEU A 102 -17.56 -12.64 -13.68
CA LEU A 102 -16.63 -12.20 -14.72
C LEU A 102 -15.78 -11.02 -14.26
N ILE A 103 -14.56 -10.96 -14.75
CA ILE A 103 -13.66 -9.83 -14.48
C ILE A 103 -14.27 -8.49 -14.93
N GLN A 104 -15.09 -8.49 -15.97
CA GLN A 104 -15.81 -7.29 -16.43
C GLN A 104 -16.84 -6.79 -15.42
N ASP A 105 -17.50 -7.69 -14.68
CA ASP A 105 -18.46 -7.32 -13.64
C ASP A 105 -17.72 -6.62 -12.48
N LYS A 106 -16.54 -7.13 -12.13
CA LYS A 106 -15.66 -6.53 -11.12
C LYS A 106 -15.28 -5.10 -11.50
N TYR A 107 -15.05 -4.87 -12.76
CA TYR A 107 -14.72 -3.55 -13.29
C TYR A 107 -15.86 -2.56 -13.20
N HIS A 108 -17.01 -2.93 -13.73
CA HIS A 108 -18.18 -2.08 -13.68
C HIS A 108 -18.53 -1.72 -12.23
N ALA A 109 -18.52 -2.73 -11.34
CA ALA A 109 -18.79 -2.50 -9.93
C ALA A 109 -17.79 -1.51 -9.29
N SER A 110 -16.51 -1.61 -9.61
CA SER A 110 -15.48 -0.71 -9.09
C SER A 110 -15.63 0.70 -9.63
N TYR A 111 -15.87 0.84 -10.92
CA TYR A 111 -16.07 2.12 -11.58
C TYR A 111 -17.32 2.84 -11.06
N ASP A 112 -18.44 2.14 -11.00
CA ASP A 112 -19.69 2.70 -10.51
C ASP A 112 -19.58 3.12 -9.05
N PHE A 113 -18.88 2.32 -8.22
CA PHE A 113 -18.69 2.65 -6.82
C PHE A 113 -17.75 3.84 -6.61
N PHE A 114 -16.71 3.93 -7.41
CA PHE A 114 -15.83 5.10 -7.40
C PHE A 114 -16.61 6.38 -7.70
N HIS A 115 -17.42 6.38 -8.76
CA HIS A 115 -18.25 7.54 -9.11
C HIS A 115 -19.25 7.89 -8.01
N GLU A 116 -19.90 6.92 -7.42
CA GLU A 116 -20.81 7.13 -6.30
C GLU A 116 -20.10 7.78 -5.09
N CYS A 117 -18.90 7.32 -4.75
CA CYS A 117 -18.10 7.94 -3.68
C CYS A 117 -17.80 9.42 -3.99
N VAL A 118 -17.40 9.71 -5.23
CA VAL A 118 -17.12 11.08 -5.68
C VAL A 118 -18.37 11.94 -5.65
N GLU A 119 -19.51 11.45 -6.15
CA GLU A 119 -20.78 12.18 -6.13
C GLU A 119 -21.28 12.47 -4.73
N LYS A 120 -21.04 11.56 -3.79
CA LYS A 120 -21.36 11.76 -2.36
C LYS A 120 -20.36 12.67 -1.62
N GLY A 121 -19.31 13.11 -2.30
CA GLY A 121 -18.27 13.95 -1.70
C GLY A 121 -17.42 13.23 -0.65
N ILE A 122 -17.29 11.89 -0.76
CA ILE A 122 -16.44 11.09 0.12
C ILE A 122 -14.98 11.38 -0.21
N ALA A 123 -14.18 11.68 0.81
CA ALA A 123 -12.76 11.96 0.67
C ALA A 123 -11.98 10.65 0.48
N LEU A 124 -11.69 10.31 -0.78
CA LEU A 124 -10.91 9.13 -1.12
C LEU A 124 -9.44 9.32 -0.73
N ALA A 125 -8.84 8.26 -0.23
CA ALA A 125 -7.41 8.19 0.05
C ALA A 125 -6.61 7.88 -1.22
N PRO A 126 -5.29 8.19 -1.24
CA PRO A 126 -4.45 7.95 -2.43
C PRO A 126 -4.11 6.48 -2.67
N GLU A 127 -4.38 5.60 -1.72
CA GLU A 127 -4.15 4.17 -1.84
C GLU A 127 -5.07 3.57 -2.91
N PRO A 128 -4.60 2.56 -3.66
CA PRO A 128 -5.43 1.90 -4.65
C PRO A 128 -6.58 1.15 -3.98
N PHE A 129 -7.75 1.18 -4.60
CA PHE A 129 -8.85 0.31 -4.20
C PHE A 129 -8.49 -1.16 -4.42
N PHE A 130 -9.16 -2.03 -3.69
CA PHE A 130 -8.98 -3.46 -3.83
C PHE A 130 -10.31 -4.21 -3.82
N LEU A 131 -10.26 -5.40 -4.39
CA LEU A 131 -11.37 -6.32 -4.42
C LEU A 131 -11.13 -7.45 -3.43
N ILE A 132 -12.19 -7.91 -2.79
CA ILE A 132 -12.19 -9.11 -1.95
C ILE A 132 -13.25 -10.05 -2.52
N ASP A 133 -12.85 -11.29 -2.77
CA ASP A 133 -13.76 -12.38 -3.02
C ASP A 133 -13.73 -13.30 -1.78
N GLU A 134 -14.86 -13.49 -1.12
CA GLU A 134 -15.00 -14.39 0.03
C GLU A 134 -14.95 -15.87 -0.42
N CYS A 135 -13.87 -16.23 -1.11
CA CYS A 135 -13.62 -17.56 -1.62
C CYS A 135 -12.26 -18.05 -1.14
N THR A 136 -12.24 -19.16 -0.41
CA THR A 136 -11.01 -19.82 0.04
C THR A 136 -10.51 -20.85 -0.97
N ASP A 137 -11.36 -21.29 -1.87
CA ASP A 137 -11.06 -22.39 -2.82
C ASP A 137 -9.94 -22.03 -3.80
N TYR A 138 -9.68 -20.74 -4.02
CA TYR A 138 -8.56 -20.28 -4.86
C TYR A 138 -7.20 -20.81 -4.37
N LEU A 139 -7.00 -20.85 -3.05
CA LEU A 139 -5.76 -21.37 -2.45
C LEU A 139 -5.63 -22.89 -2.56
N GLU A 140 -6.74 -23.59 -2.73
CA GLU A 140 -6.78 -25.04 -2.90
C GLU A 140 -6.77 -25.46 -4.38
N GLY A 141 -6.83 -24.48 -5.29
CA GLY A 141 -6.80 -24.73 -6.73
C GLY A 141 -8.14 -25.13 -7.32
N ALA A 142 -9.20 -24.97 -6.58
CA ALA A 142 -10.56 -25.15 -7.05
C ALA A 142 -11.21 -23.81 -7.35
N LEU A 143 -11.75 -23.62 -8.55
CA LEU A 143 -12.69 -22.55 -8.81
C LEU A 143 -14.01 -22.94 -8.15
N SER A 144 -14.44 -22.18 -7.16
CA SER A 144 -15.71 -22.45 -6.51
C SER A 144 -16.86 -22.36 -7.53
N SER A 145 -17.65 -23.40 -7.61
CA SER A 145 -18.95 -23.37 -8.30
C SER A 145 -20.05 -22.78 -7.43
N THR A 146 -19.76 -22.55 -6.15
CA THR A 146 -20.70 -21.98 -5.19
C THR A 146 -20.65 -20.46 -5.28
N PRO A 147 -21.80 -19.76 -5.33
CA PRO A 147 -21.80 -18.30 -5.28
C PRO A 147 -21.13 -17.81 -3.98
N TYR A 148 -20.22 -16.89 -4.09
CA TYR A 148 -19.55 -16.22 -2.99
C TYR A 148 -19.79 -14.71 -3.05
N ASP A 149 -19.65 -14.07 -1.91
CA ASP A 149 -19.78 -12.63 -1.83
C ASP A 149 -18.47 -11.95 -2.27
N SER A 150 -18.64 -10.89 -3.05
CA SER A 150 -17.54 -10.08 -3.54
C SER A 150 -17.73 -8.62 -3.15
N TYR A 151 -16.64 -7.96 -2.85
CA TYR A 151 -16.66 -6.58 -2.34
C TYR A 151 -15.63 -5.72 -3.06
N VAL A 152 -16.05 -4.48 -3.36
CA VAL A 152 -15.14 -3.39 -3.72
C VAL A 152 -14.85 -2.60 -2.46
N CYS A 153 -13.57 -2.41 -2.15
CA CYS A 153 -13.10 -1.65 -1.00
C CYS A 153 -12.37 -0.39 -1.49
N MET A 154 -12.99 0.78 -1.26
CA MET A 154 -12.43 2.09 -1.64
C MET A 154 -11.79 2.73 -0.41
N PRO A 155 -10.46 2.89 -0.36
CA PRO A 155 -9.80 3.59 0.73
C PRO A 155 -10.27 5.05 0.84
N VAL A 156 -10.49 5.49 2.08
CA VAL A 156 -10.94 6.84 2.42
C VAL A 156 -10.06 7.45 3.49
N LEU A 157 -10.01 8.79 3.54
CA LEU A 157 -9.29 9.49 4.60
C LEU A 157 -9.96 9.21 5.96
N PRO A 158 -9.25 8.66 6.95
CA PRO A 158 -9.85 8.22 8.22
C PRO A 158 -10.63 9.31 8.96
N GLU A 159 -10.12 10.54 8.91
CA GLU A 159 -10.73 11.69 9.56
C GLU A 159 -12.03 12.18 8.90
N GLN A 160 -12.33 11.71 7.71
CA GLN A 160 -13.52 12.05 6.92
C GLN A 160 -14.31 10.80 6.52
N ALA A 161 -14.01 9.68 7.14
CA ALA A 161 -14.67 8.42 6.83
C ALA A 161 -16.16 8.45 7.23
N PRO A 162 -17.06 7.92 6.37
CA PRO A 162 -18.45 7.70 6.74
C PRO A 162 -18.60 6.77 7.95
N GLU A 163 -19.74 6.84 8.65
CA GLU A 163 -20.00 6.02 9.85
C GLU A 163 -20.02 4.51 9.55
N ASP A 164 -20.36 4.13 8.32
CA ASP A 164 -20.42 2.74 7.85
C ASP A 164 -19.10 2.26 7.21
N ALA A 165 -18.04 3.06 7.27
CA ALA A 165 -16.74 2.66 6.78
C ALA A 165 -16.15 1.51 7.60
N VAL A 166 -15.46 0.60 6.90
CA VAL A 166 -14.83 -0.60 7.48
C VAL A 166 -13.34 -0.38 7.64
N THR A 167 -12.82 -0.67 8.82
CA THR A 167 -11.38 -0.62 9.09
C THR A 167 -10.76 -2.00 8.87
N PHE A 168 -9.81 -2.08 7.95
CA PHE A 168 -8.93 -3.22 7.76
C PHE A 168 -7.66 -2.99 8.59
N PRO A 169 -7.38 -3.83 9.60
CA PRO A 169 -6.22 -3.62 10.47
C PRO A 169 -4.91 -3.77 9.72
N ALA A 170 -3.87 -3.13 10.26
CA ALA A 170 -2.50 -3.36 9.79
C ALA A 170 -2.13 -4.84 9.93
N CYS A 171 -1.44 -5.39 8.95
CA CYS A 171 -1.07 -6.80 8.94
C CYS A 171 0.21 -7.05 8.14
N THR A 172 0.85 -8.18 8.43
CA THR A 172 1.82 -8.78 7.52
C THR A 172 1.08 -9.55 6.44
N ALA A 173 1.54 -9.46 5.20
CA ALA A 173 0.90 -10.12 4.08
C ALA A 173 1.91 -10.71 3.10
N LEU A 174 1.53 -11.82 2.48
CA LEU A 174 2.21 -12.34 1.31
C LEU A 174 1.65 -11.64 0.08
N SER A 175 2.52 -10.99 -0.67
CA SER A 175 2.18 -10.19 -1.85
C SER A 175 2.75 -10.82 -3.11
N LEU A 176 1.91 -11.04 -4.11
CA LEU A 176 2.28 -11.53 -5.42
C LEU A 176 1.91 -10.52 -6.49
N LEU A 177 2.92 -9.98 -7.19
CA LEU A 177 2.71 -9.18 -8.39
C LEU A 177 2.58 -10.12 -9.59
N VAL A 178 1.54 -9.91 -10.38
CA VAL A 178 1.19 -10.71 -11.56
C VAL A 178 1.16 -9.80 -12.78
N TYR A 179 1.99 -10.10 -13.75
CA TYR A 179 2.10 -9.32 -14.97
C TYR A 179 1.39 -10.01 -16.12
N GLY A 180 0.85 -9.20 -17.03
CA GLY A 180 0.12 -9.66 -18.20
C GLY A 180 -1.39 -9.76 -17.96
N SER A 181 -2.05 -10.44 -18.86
CA SER A 181 -3.51 -10.50 -18.90
C SER A 181 -4.11 -11.17 -17.65
N TYR A 182 -5.37 -10.86 -17.38
CA TYR A 182 -6.12 -11.47 -16.26
C TYR A 182 -6.28 -12.99 -16.38
N GLY A 183 -5.99 -13.57 -17.55
CA GLY A 183 -5.89 -15.02 -17.72
C GLY A 183 -4.85 -15.65 -16.79
N ASN A 184 -3.83 -14.89 -16.42
CA ASN A 184 -2.74 -15.35 -15.54
C ASN A 184 -3.16 -15.41 -14.06
N LEU A 185 -4.29 -14.83 -13.68
CA LEU A 185 -4.70 -14.77 -12.26
C LEU A 185 -4.97 -16.15 -11.67
N ASN A 186 -5.56 -17.08 -12.43
CA ASN A 186 -5.82 -18.42 -11.93
C ASN A 186 -4.53 -19.13 -11.52
N GLU A 187 -3.50 -19.06 -12.36
CA GLU A 187 -2.18 -19.62 -12.08
C GLU A 187 -1.51 -18.91 -10.89
N ALA A 188 -1.71 -17.59 -10.79
CA ALA A 188 -1.20 -16.78 -9.68
C ALA A 188 -1.84 -17.16 -8.33
N TYR A 189 -3.14 -17.42 -8.29
CA TYR A 189 -3.81 -17.90 -7.08
C TYR A 189 -3.28 -19.28 -6.65
N LEU A 190 -3.09 -20.20 -7.58
CA LEU A 190 -2.50 -21.51 -7.31
C LEU A 190 -1.09 -21.39 -6.75
N TYR A 191 -0.25 -20.61 -7.42
CA TYR A 191 1.12 -20.34 -6.96
C TYR A 191 1.16 -19.71 -5.57
N LEU A 192 0.29 -18.74 -5.30
CA LEU A 192 0.18 -18.14 -3.98
C LEU A 192 -0.18 -19.18 -2.90
N GLY A 193 -1.11 -20.08 -3.20
CA GLY A 193 -1.49 -21.18 -2.32
C GLY A 193 -0.35 -22.17 -2.06
N GLU A 194 0.46 -22.48 -3.07
CA GLU A 194 1.67 -23.29 -2.91
C GLU A 194 2.68 -22.61 -2.00
N GLN A 195 2.92 -21.32 -2.20
CA GLN A 195 3.86 -20.55 -1.38
C GLN A 195 3.43 -20.43 0.09
N VAL A 196 2.13 -20.33 0.36
CA VAL A 196 1.57 -20.37 1.72
C VAL A 196 1.91 -21.70 2.38
N ARG A 197 1.71 -22.84 1.69
CA ARG A 197 2.01 -24.17 2.21
C ARG A 197 3.51 -24.39 2.42
N GLU A 198 4.35 -24.03 1.45
CA GLU A 198 5.80 -24.20 1.53
C GLU A 198 6.42 -23.42 2.68
N ARG A 199 5.88 -22.24 2.98
CA ARG A 199 6.37 -21.36 4.04
C ARG A 199 5.69 -21.60 5.38
N SER A 200 4.73 -22.52 5.46
CA SER A 200 3.95 -22.80 6.66
C SER A 200 3.26 -21.53 7.21
N LEU A 201 2.76 -20.68 6.34
CA LEU A 201 2.04 -19.47 6.72
C LEU A 201 0.57 -19.79 6.98
N THR A 202 -0.03 -19.12 7.96
CA THR A 202 -1.47 -19.20 8.22
C THR A 202 -2.19 -18.00 7.66
N PRO A 203 -3.12 -18.16 6.68
CA PRO A 203 -3.95 -17.06 6.19
C PRO A 203 -4.74 -16.40 7.31
N ALA A 204 -4.71 -15.07 7.37
CA ALA A 204 -5.39 -14.24 8.36
C ALA A 204 -6.58 -13.44 7.77
N GLY A 205 -7.01 -13.77 6.55
CA GLY A 205 -8.12 -13.12 5.89
C GLY A 205 -8.20 -13.52 4.41
N TYR A 206 -9.06 -12.83 3.68
CA TYR A 206 -9.24 -13.06 2.26
C TYR A 206 -8.16 -12.33 1.42
N ILE A 207 -7.91 -12.85 0.23
CA ILE A 207 -6.99 -12.23 -0.72
C ILE A 207 -7.59 -10.89 -1.18
N ARG A 208 -6.76 -9.84 -1.17
CA ARG A 208 -7.08 -8.55 -1.77
C ARG A 208 -6.49 -8.52 -3.17
N LEU A 209 -7.34 -8.35 -4.18
CA LEU A 209 -6.93 -8.16 -5.57
C LEU A 209 -6.86 -6.66 -5.86
N ILE A 210 -5.69 -6.17 -6.20
CA ILE A 210 -5.42 -4.78 -6.54
C ILE A 210 -5.04 -4.73 -8.02
N ALA A 211 -5.73 -3.92 -8.82
CA ALA A 211 -5.39 -3.68 -10.20
C ALA A 211 -4.46 -2.46 -10.29
N LEU A 212 -3.15 -2.69 -10.34
CA LEU A 212 -2.14 -1.62 -10.39
C LEU A 212 -2.06 -0.98 -11.79
N VAL A 213 -2.15 -1.80 -12.84
CA VAL A 213 -2.27 -1.36 -14.22
C VAL A 213 -3.42 -2.10 -14.85
N ALA A 214 -4.44 -1.36 -15.24
CA ALA A 214 -5.72 -1.89 -15.69
C ALA A 214 -6.28 -1.05 -16.86
N PRO A 215 -7.26 -1.55 -17.62
CA PRO A 215 -7.79 -0.89 -18.81
C PRO A 215 -8.52 0.44 -18.57
N TYR A 216 -8.74 0.86 -17.32
CA TYR A 216 -9.60 2.04 -17.03
C TYR A 216 -8.95 3.40 -17.17
N VAL A 217 -7.68 3.49 -17.46
CA VAL A 217 -6.94 4.75 -17.45
C VAL A 217 -7.18 5.55 -18.76
N GLY A 218 -8.34 5.43 -19.35
CA GLY A 218 -8.78 6.27 -20.48
C GLY A 218 -8.14 5.97 -21.85
N LYS A 219 -7.28 4.95 -21.93
CA LYS A 219 -6.71 4.42 -23.18
C LYS A 219 -6.70 2.89 -23.12
N GLU A 220 -6.97 2.23 -24.24
CA GLU A 220 -6.69 0.80 -24.35
C GLU A 220 -5.22 0.55 -24.03
N ILE A 221 -5.01 -0.20 -22.97
CA ILE A 221 -3.69 -0.70 -22.60
C ILE A 221 -3.64 -2.14 -23.09
N ASP A 222 -2.53 -2.50 -23.74
CA ASP A 222 -2.27 -3.88 -24.12
C ASP A 222 -2.40 -4.79 -22.87
N PRO A 223 -3.23 -5.86 -22.94
CA PRO A 223 -3.40 -6.78 -21.82
C PRO A 223 -2.08 -7.38 -21.29
N ASP A 224 -1.08 -7.55 -22.14
CA ASP A 224 0.24 -8.01 -21.73
C ASP A 224 0.99 -7.03 -20.82
N ARG A 225 0.48 -5.80 -20.71
CA ARG A 225 1.01 -4.75 -19.85
C ARG A 225 0.21 -4.54 -18.57
N TYR A 226 -0.82 -5.33 -18.33
CA TYR A 226 -1.56 -5.27 -17.07
C TYR A 226 -0.65 -5.72 -15.92
N CYS A 227 -0.96 -5.20 -14.74
CA CYS A 227 -0.37 -5.67 -13.51
C CYS A 227 -1.43 -5.73 -12.43
N SER A 228 -1.53 -6.88 -11.83
CA SER A 228 -2.35 -7.13 -10.65
C SER A 228 -1.47 -7.47 -9.46
N GLN A 229 -1.92 -7.11 -8.28
CA GLN A 229 -1.29 -7.51 -7.03
C GLN A 229 -2.30 -8.32 -6.22
N LEU A 230 -1.90 -9.52 -5.84
CA LEU A 230 -2.62 -10.34 -4.87
C LEU A 230 -1.96 -10.13 -3.51
N VAL A 231 -2.74 -9.74 -2.51
CA VAL A 231 -2.25 -9.50 -1.15
C VAL A 231 -3.03 -10.39 -0.20
N LEU A 232 -2.36 -11.37 0.37
CA LEU A 232 -2.93 -12.30 1.35
C LEU A 232 -2.42 -11.94 2.74
N PRO A 233 -3.26 -11.44 3.66
CA PRO A 233 -2.91 -11.32 5.07
C PRO A 233 -2.51 -12.67 5.64
N VAL A 234 -1.41 -12.72 6.38
CA VAL A 234 -0.90 -13.95 7.00
C VAL A 234 -0.47 -13.69 8.44
N VAL A 235 -0.55 -14.72 9.24
CA VAL A 235 0.09 -14.77 10.57
C VAL A 235 1.36 -15.59 10.41
N ASP A 236 2.48 -15.06 10.86
CA ASP A 236 3.68 -15.87 11.06
C ASP A 236 3.43 -16.75 12.28
N ASP A 237 3.31 -18.05 12.09
CA ASP A 237 3.40 -19.01 13.18
C ASP A 237 4.86 -19.05 13.68
N ILE A 238 5.31 -17.94 14.28
CA ILE A 238 6.54 -17.98 15.06
C ILE A 238 6.25 -18.94 16.20
N LYS A 239 6.70 -20.18 16.06
CA LYS A 239 6.80 -21.10 17.19
C LYS A 239 7.67 -20.38 18.20
N GLU A 240 7.04 -19.86 19.26
CA GLU A 240 7.74 -19.55 20.50
C GLU A 240 8.54 -20.80 20.90
N ILE A 241 9.87 -20.69 20.80
CA ILE A 241 10.81 -21.70 21.28
C ILE A 241 11.07 -21.41 22.76
#